data_4c0806f64126754fed91c72c6b202099
#
_entry.id   4c0806f64126754fed91c72c6b202099
#
_cell.length_a   1.000
_cell.length_b   1.000
_cell.length_c   1.000
_cell.angle_alpha   90.00
_cell.angle_beta   90.00
_cell.angle_gamma   90.00
#
_symmetry.space_group_name_H-M   'P 1'
#
loop_
_entity.id
_entity.type
_entity.pdbx_description
1 polymer ?
#
loop_
_entity_poly.entity_id
_entity_poly.type
_entity_poly.pdbx_seq_one_letter_code
_entity_poly.pdbx_strand_id
1 'polypeptide(L)'
;MKRLLFMLMCIFSISMLSAQNNEKIYVYGVDYSFAKVYAAEESVEQFAKAFEGINMLIITEPEKYDFSRVVGKRVDVVIEPMLKVVTSADYANLKSLNSTYVEPDYSEIVKNYNIPQTEGVGLVFIAKVLNKPMAQASYEMITFDISTREILLKEEVSGNVGGFGLRNYWARSLYNVINEFRLY
;
A
#
# COMPACT_ATOMS: atom_id res chain seq x y z
N MET A 1 43.53 -23.07 -9.13
CA MET A 1 42.95 -22.08 -8.18
C MET A 1 41.90 -21.19 -8.82
N LYS A 2 42.11 -20.54 -9.98
CA LYS A 2 41.11 -19.66 -10.62
C LYS A 2 39.77 -20.34 -11.00
N ARG A 3 39.81 -21.61 -11.44
CA ARG A 3 38.59 -22.37 -11.78
C ARG A 3 37.73 -22.74 -10.57
N LEU A 4 38.36 -23.00 -9.42
CA LEU A 4 37.67 -23.33 -8.17
C LEU A 4 36.96 -22.10 -7.59
N LEU A 5 37.58 -20.91 -7.72
CA LEU A 5 37.01 -19.64 -7.27
C LEU A 5 35.75 -19.26 -8.09
N PHE A 6 35.78 -19.53 -9.40
CA PHE A 6 34.64 -19.25 -10.29
C PHE A 6 33.43 -20.17 -9.99
N MET A 7 33.71 -21.45 -9.65
CA MET A 7 32.66 -22.41 -9.28
C MET A 7 32.03 -22.06 -7.93
N LEU A 8 32.80 -21.56 -6.96
CA LEU A 8 32.29 -21.12 -5.67
C LEU A 8 31.42 -19.84 -5.80
N MET A 9 31.78 -18.93 -6.72
CA MET A 9 31.02 -17.71 -6.99
C MET A 9 29.69 -18.00 -7.68
N CYS A 10 29.60 -19.02 -8.56
CA CYS A 10 28.37 -19.45 -9.19
C CYS A 10 27.42 -20.15 -8.19
N ILE A 11 27.95 -20.91 -7.22
CA ILE A 11 27.13 -21.59 -6.18
C ILE A 11 26.52 -20.54 -5.23
N PHE A 12 27.24 -19.47 -4.91
CA PHE A 12 26.74 -18.38 -4.07
C PHE A 12 25.63 -17.58 -4.78
N SER A 13 25.74 -17.39 -6.09
CA SER A 13 24.72 -16.71 -6.91
C SER A 13 23.41 -17.51 -7.02
N ILE A 14 23.49 -18.83 -7.07
CA ILE A 14 22.32 -19.73 -7.14
C ILE A 14 21.59 -19.77 -5.79
N SER A 15 22.30 -19.72 -4.67
CA SER A 15 21.68 -19.70 -3.33
C SER A 15 20.92 -18.37 -3.06
N MET A 16 21.38 -17.26 -3.60
CA MET A 16 20.65 -15.98 -3.51
C MET A 16 19.35 -16.00 -4.33
N LEU A 17 19.35 -16.66 -5.50
CA LEU A 17 18.16 -16.77 -6.35
C LEU A 17 17.07 -17.67 -5.75
N SER A 18 17.47 -18.70 -4.97
CA SER A 18 16.52 -19.60 -4.31
C SER A 18 15.91 -19.01 -3.03
N ALA A 19 16.59 -18.08 -2.36
CA ALA A 19 16.08 -17.40 -1.18
C ALA A 19 14.92 -16.46 -1.51
N GLN A 20 14.92 -15.87 -2.70
CA GLN A 20 13.91 -14.91 -3.15
C GLN A 20 12.52 -15.52 -3.41
N ASN A 21 12.42 -16.86 -3.59
CA ASN A 21 11.17 -17.54 -3.90
C ASN A 21 10.31 -17.92 -2.68
N ASN A 22 10.82 -17.77 -1.44
CA ASN A 22 10.12 -18.18 -0.21
C ASN A 22 9.84 -17.02 0.75
N GLU A 23 10.11 -15.79 0.35
CA GLU A 23 9.93 -14.62 1.21
C GLU A 23 8.45 -14.33 1.41
N LYS A 24 8.03 -14.22 2.67
CA LYS A 24 6.66 -13.89 3.04
C LYS A 24 6.37 -12.44 2.70
N ILE A 25 5.21 -12.20 2.09
CA ILE A 25 4.71 -10.84 1.86
C ILE A 25 3.59 -10.55 2.85
N TYR A 26 3.72 -9.43 3.55
CA TYR A 26 2.72 -8.90 4.48
C TYR A 26 2.08 -7.66 3.90
N VAL A 27 0.75 -7.68 3.75
CA VAL A 27 -0.04 -6.54 3.27
C VAL A 27 -0.59 -5.78 4.47
N TYR A 28 -0.19 -4.52 4.60
CA TYR A 28 -0.61 -3.67 5.72
C TYR A 28 -1.88 -2.85 5.43
N GLY A 29 -2.31 -2.78 4.18
CA GLY A 29 -3.48 -2.01 3.77
C GLY A 29 -3.14 -0.64 3.20
N VAL A 30 -3.97 0.37 3.52
CA VAL A 30 -3.85 1.73 2.96
C VAL A 30 -3.58 2.74 4.07
N ASP A 31 -2.50 3.49 3.93
CA ASP A 31 -2.20 4.68 4.72
C ASP A 31 -2.86 5.90 4.08
N TYR A 32 -3.80 6.52 4.79
CA TYR A 32 -4.49 7.73 4.36
C TYR A 32 -3.97 9.01 5.05
N SER A 33 -2.95 8.92 5.91
CA SER A 33 -2.48 10.06 6.71
C SER A 33 -1.92 11.20 5.87
N PHE A 34 -1.47 10.91 4.63
CA PHE A 34 -0.95 11.90 3.67
C PHE A 34 -1.94 12.24 2.56
N ALA A 35 -3.14 11.67 2.60
CA ALA A 35 -4.13 11.86 1.55
C ALA A 35 -4.56 13.32 1.39
N LYS A 36 -4.88 13.69 0.15
CA LYS A 36 -5.58 14.92 -0.20
C LYS A 36 -6.90 14.58 -0.86
N VAL A 37 -7.96 15.23 -0.41
CA VAL A 37 -9.30 15.08 -1.00
C VAL A 37 -9.64 16.36 -1.74
N TYR A 38 -9.83 16.25 -3.05
CA TYR A 38 -10.15 17.38 -3.92
C TYR A 38 -11.62 17.36 -4.31
N ALA A 39 -12.29 18.52 -4.11
CA ALA A 39 -13.65 18.83 -4.53
C ALA A 39 -14.73 17.84 -4.02
N ALA A 40 -14.56 17.32 -2.79
CA ALA A 40 -15.60 16.57 -2.08
C ALA A 40 -16.22 17.42 -0.96
N GLU A 41 -17.52 17.25 -0.73
CA GLU A 41 -18.29 18.06 0.22
C GLU A 41 -18.28 17.47 1.63
N GLU A 42 -18.12 16.16 1.75
CA GLU A 42 -18.16 15.43 3.01
C GLU A 42 -17.14 15.98 4.03
N SER A 43 -17.43 15.86 5.32
CA SER A 43 -16.57 16.39 6.37
C SER A 43 -15.30 15.55 6.57
N VAL A 44 -14.31 16.12 7.23
CA VAL A 44 -13.06 15.43 7.59
C VAL A 44 -13.33 14.17 8.44
N GLU A 45 -14.28 14.26 9.39
CA GLU A 45 -14.65 13.15 10.26
C GLU A 45 -15.33 12.01 9.48
N GLN A 46 -16.13 12.36 8.45
CA GLN A 46 -16.71 11.35 7.57
C GLN A 46 -15.64 10.62 6.76
N PHE A 47 -14.63 11.35 6.27
CA PHE A 47 -13.48 10.74 5.58
C PHE A 47 -12.66 9.86 6.52
N ALA A 48 -12.34 10.31 7.74
CA ALA A 48 -11.59 9.50 8.71
C ALA A 48 -12.28 8.14 8.98
N LYS A 49 -13.61 8.15 9.20
CA LYS A 49 -14.41 6.92 9.34
C LYS A 49 -14.43 6.07 8.06
N ALA A 50 -14.47 6.71 6.89
CA ALA A 50 -14.43 5.98 5.62
C ALA A 50 -13.09 5.29 5.42
N PHE A 51 -11.96 5.93 5.74
CA PHE A 51 -10.61 5.38 5.62
C PHE A 51 -10.39 4.17 6.53
N GLU A 52 -10.81 4.27 7.80
CA GLU A 52 -10.86 3.13 8.70
C GLU A 52 -11.70 1.98 8.11
N GLY A 53 -12.90 2.30 7.66
CA GLY A 53 -13.82 1.33 7.08
C GLY A 53 -13.30 0.68 5.79
N ILE A 54 -12.50 1.40 4.97
CA ILE A 54 -11.87 0.83 3.75
C ILE A 54 -10.82 -0.21 4.15
N ASN A 55 -9.96 0.08 5.12
CA ASN A 55 -9.00 -0.90 5.61
C ASN A 55 -9.70 -2.13 6.19
N MET A 56 -10.82 -1.94 6.92
CA MET A 56 -11.60 -3.07 7.44
C MET A 56 -12.19 -3.96 6.33
N LEU A 57 -12.52 -3.42 5.14
CA LEU A 57 -12.99 -4.23 4.01
C LEU A 57 -11.95 -5.25 3.55
N ILE A 58 -10.67 -4.96 3.70
CA ILE A 58 -9.58 -5.87 3.29
C ILE A 58 -9.67 -7.22 4.02
N ILE A 59 -10.06 -7.20 5.30
CA ILE A 59 -10.20 -8.43 6.10
C ILE A 59 -11.63 -8.97 6.14
N THR A 60 -12.65 -8.13 5.92
CA THR A 60 -14.05 -8.57 5.96
C THR A 60 -14.57 -9.05 4.60
N GLU A 61 -13.93 -8.63 3.51
CA GLU A 61 -14.23 -9.05 2.13
C GLU A 61 -12.96 -9.56 1.41
N PRO A 62 -12.26 -10.61 1.96
CA PRO A 62 -10.92 -10.99 1.49
C PRO A 62 -10.89 -11.51 0.04
N GLU A 63 -11.98 -12.12 -0.43
CA GLU A 63 -12.10 -12.58 -1.82
C GLU A 63 -12.14 -11.42 -2.82
N LYS A 64 -12.69 -10.28 -2.39
CA LYS A 64 -12.79 -9.06 -3.20
C LYS A 64 -11.50 -8.26 -3.19
N TYR A 65 -10.85 -8.16 -2.03
CA TYR A 65 -9.58 -7.43 -1.83
C TYR A 65 -8.39 -8.40 -1.76
N ASP A 66 -8.29 -9.28 -2.76
CA ASP A 66 -7.25 -10.30 -2.84
C ASP A 66 -5.94 -9.74 -3.43
N PHE A 67 -5.05 -9.29 -2.56
CA PHE A 67 -3.74 -8.74 -2.93
C PHE A 67 -2.79 -9.77 -3.54
N SER A 68 -3.08 -11.08 -3.44
CA SER A 68 -2.29 -12.10 -4.15
C SER A 68 -2.31 -11.87 -5.67
N ARG A 69 -3.35 -11.25 -6.19
CA ARG A 69 -3.46 -10.85 -7.60
C ARG A 69 -2.43 -9.78 -8.00
N VAL A 70 -2.10 -8.87 -7.08
CA VAL A 70 -1.12 -7.80 -7.32
C VAL A 70 0.29 -8.39 -7.39
N VAL A 71 0.63 -9.27 -6.45
CA VAL A 71 2.01 -9.77 -6.27
C VAL A 71 2.25 -11.16 -6.89
N GLY A 72 1.23 -11.78 -7.47
CA GLY A 72 1.36 -13.10 -8.13
C GLY A 72 1.65 -14.28 -7.20
N LYS A 73 1.60 -14.09 -5.88
CA LYS A 73 1.83 -15.14 -4.87
C LYS A 73 1.02 -14.87 -3.60
N ARG A 74 0.95 -15.88 -2.72
CA ARG A 74 0.23 -15.77 -1.46
C ARG A 74 0.78 -14.62 -0.60
N VAL A 75 -0.13 -13.92 0.08
CA VAL A 75 0.17 -12.84 1.03
C VAL A 75 -0.50 -13.09 2.38
N ASP A 76 0.08 -12.57 3.43
CA ASP A 76 -0.51 -12.51 4.76
C ASP A 76 -1.00 -11.07 5.01
N VAL A 77 -2.28 -10.89 5.34
CA VAL A 77 -2.87 -9.56 5.55
C VAL A 77 -2.80 -9.20 7.04
N VAL A 78 -2.19 -8.05 7.36
CA VAL A 78 -1.97 -7.54 8.73
C VAL A 78 -2.30 -6.05 8.76
N ILE A 79 -3.57 -5.70 8.90
CA ILE A 79 -4.01 -4.29 8.77
C ILE A 79 -3.89 -3.46 10.05
N GLU A 80 -3.68 -4.08 11.21
CA GLU A 80 -3.68 -3.40 12.51
C GLU A 80 -2.69 -2.22 12.58
N PRO A 81 -1.47 -2.28 12.00
CA PRO A 81 -0.57 -1.14 11.96
C PRO A 81 -1.20 0.05 11.22
N MET A 82 -1.81 -0.18 10.07
CA MET A 82 -2.44 0.88 9.28
C MET A 82 -3.74 1.40 9.91
N LEU A 83 -4.51 0.55 10.58
CA LEU A 83 -5.65 1.03 11.36
C LEU A 83 -5.21 2.01 12.44
N LYS A 84 -4.10 1.74 13.15
CA LYS A 84 -3.56 2.68 14.15
C LYS A 84 -3.09 3.98 13.50
N VAL A 85 -2.39 3.92 12.37
CA VAL A 85 -1.96 5.10 11.62
C VAL A 85 -3.17 5.95 11.23
N VAL A 86 -4.17 5.35 10.59
CA VAL A 86 -5.36 6.05 10.06
C VAL A 86 -6.21 6.63 11.19
N THR A 87 -6.38 5.94 12.31
CA THR A 87 -7.19 6.43 13.44
C THR A 87 -6.49 7.51 14.28
N SER A 88 -5.16 7.58 14.24
CA SER A 88 -4.37 8.59 14.95
C SER A 88 -3.91 9.76 14.09
N ALA A 89 -4.14 9.72 12.77
CA ALA A 89 -3.68 10.74 11.85
C ALA A 89 -4.39 12.09 12.08
N ASP A 90 -3.61 13.18 11.91
CA ASP A 90 -4.16 14.53 11.83
C ASP A 90 -4.64 14.81 10.39
N TYR A 91 -5.94 14.91 10.22
CA TYR A 91 -6.59 15.21 8.95
C TYR A 91 -6.92 16.69 8.75
N ALA A 92 -6.37 17.64 9.52
CA ALA A 92 -6.65 19.07 9.40
C ALA A 92 -6.40 19.59 7.97
N ASN A 93 -5.42 19.02 7.27
CA ASN A 93 -5.07 19.39 5.90
C ASN A 93 -5.55 18.39 4.83
N LEU A 94 -6.53 17.55 5.14
CA LEU A 94 -7.07 16.57 4.21
C LEU A 94 -7.69 17.20 2.97
N LYS A 95 -8.53 18.23 3.17
CA LYS A 95 -9.25 18.89 2.07
C LYS A 95 -8.34 19.83 1.31
N SER A 96 -8.34 19.72 -0.02
CA SER A 96 -7.53 20.55 -0.90
C SER A 96 -8.40 21.35 -1.87
N LEU A 97 -7.95 22.57 -2.19
CA LEU A 97 -8.60 23.45 -3.18
C LEU A 97 -8.24 23.09 -4.63
N ASN A 98 -7.24 22.27 -4.83
CA ASN A 98 -6.80 21.76 -6.13
C ASN A 98 -6.32 20.31 -6.03
N SER A 99 -6.02 19.69 -7.15
CA SER A 99 -5.53 18.30 -7.20
C SER A 99 -4.01 18.18 -7.14
N THR A 100 -3.30 19.26 -6.81
CA THR A 100 -1.82 19.22 -6.67
C THR A 100 -1.45 18.43 -5.41
N TYR A 101 -0.50 17.53 -5.56
CA TYR A 101 0.03 16.71 -4.48
C TYR A 101 1.52 17.00 -4.30
N VAL A 102 1.92 17.24 -3.08
CA VAL A 102 3.34 17.35 -2.71
C VAL A 102 3.75 16.00 -2.13
N GLU A 103 4.68 15.35 -2.79
CA GLU A 103 5.15 14.04 -2.36
C GLU A 103 5.88 14.12 -1.03
N PRO A 104 5.51 13.29 -0.04
CA PRO A 104 6.26 13.19 1.20
C PRO A 104 7.54 12.35 1.00
N ASP A 105 8.39 12.33 1.99
CA ASP A 105 9.51 11.37 2.05
C ASP A 105 8.96 9.97 2.42
N TYR A 106 8.71 9.15 1.41
CA TYR A 106 8.20 7.79 1.60
C TYR A 106 9.17 6.89 2.38
N SER A 107 10.48 7.14 2.28
CA SER A 107 11.47 6.37 3.06
C SER A 107 11.35 6.66 4.53
N GLU A 108 11.12 7.92 4.90
CA GLU A 108 10.88 8.31 6.29
C GLU A 108 9.56 7.75 6.81
N ILE A 109 8.50 7.76 5.99
CA ILE A 109 7.20 7.17 6.36
C ILE A 109 7.35 5.69 6.68
N VAL A 110 7.98 4.90 5.79
CA VAL A 110 8.16 3.46 5.96
C VAL A 110 9.01 3.14 7.20
N LYS A 111 10.05 3.92 7.47
CA LYS A 111 10.88 3.76 8.68
C LYS A 111 10.09 3.94 9.98
N ASN A 112 9.10 4.81 9.97
CA ASN A 112 8.29 5.15 11.13
C ASN A 112 7.10 4.21 11.36
N TYR A 113 6.81 3.26 10.46
CA TYR A 113 5.74 2.29 10.68
C TYR A 113 6.06 1.35 11.85
N ASN A 114 5.15 1.32 12.83
CA ASN A 114 5.21 0.38 13.94
C ASN A 114 4.52 -0.93 13.53
N ILE A 115 5.29 -1.84 12.93
CA ILE A 115 4.81 -3.15 12.47
C ILE A 115 5.41 -4.26 13.32
N PRO A 116 4.64 -5.34 13.61
CA PRO A 116 5.11 -6.40 14.52
C PRO A 116 6.03 -7.43 13.85
N GLN A 117 6.04 -7.52 12.51
CA GLN A 117 6.91 -8.42 11.77
C GLN A 117 8.35 -7.92 11.80
N THR A 118 9.30 -8.86 11.83
CA THR A 118 10.75 -8.57 11.91
C THR A 118 11.50 -8.93 10.64
N GLU A 119 10.88 -9.69 9.73
CA GLU A 119 11.47 -10.15 8.47
C GLU A 119 10.40 -10.32 7.38
N GLY A 120 10.80 -10.37 6.13
CA GLY A 120 9.94 -10.50 4.96
C GLY A 120 9.75 -9.19 4.22
N VAL A 121 8.83 -9.17 3.27
CA VAL A 121 8.48 -7.99 2.47
C VAL A 121 7.16 -7.39 2.95
N GLY A 122 7.16 -6.10 3.25
CA GLY A 122 5.95 -5.32 3.50
C GLY A 122 5.38 -4.75 2.20
N LEU A 123 4.06 -4.76 2.05
CA LEU A 123 3.31 -4.06 1.01
C LEU A 123 2.33 -3.10 1.64
N VAL A 124 2.40 -1.84 1.28
CA VAL A 124 1.49 -0.78 1.72
C VAL A 124 1.09 0.11 0.54
N PHE A 125 -0.12 0.62 0.57
CA PHE A 125 -0.59 1.66 -0.33
C PHE A 125 -0.68 2.97 0.45
N ILE A 126 0.00 4.02 -0.02
CA ILE A 126 -0.11 5.37 0.57
C ILE A 126 -1.01 6.19 -0.33
N ALA A 127 -2.17 6.61 0.20
CA ALA A 127 -3.14 7.38 -0.57
C ALA A 127 -2.60 8.78 -0.86
N LYS A 128 -2.66 9.19 -2.14
CA LYS A 128 -2.20 10.50 -2.61
C LYS A 128 -3.38 11.46 -2.78
N VAL A 129 -4.09 11.35 -3.88
CA VAL A 129 -5.20 12.24 -4.21
C VAL A 129 -6.48 11.46 -4.43
N LEU A 130 -7.51 11.82 -3.67
CA LEU A 130 -8.89 11.39 -3.90
C LEU A 130 -9.59 12.52 -4.70
N ASN A 131 -9.64 12.36 -6.01
CA ASN A 131 -10.12 13.38 -6.95
C ASN A 131 -11.59 13.11 -7.33
N LYS A 132 -12.51 13.85 -6.71
CA LYS A 132 -13.96 13.66 -6.95
C LYS A 132 -14.38 14.01 -8.39
N PRO A 133 -13.95 15.15 -8.99
CA PRO A 133 -14.27 15.48 -10.37
C PRO A 133 -13.79 14.46 -11.41
N MET A 134 -12.61 13.87 -11.19
CA MET A 134 -12.06 12.83 -12.07
C MET A 134 -12.61 11.44 -11.76
N ALA A 135 -13.40 11.29 -10.70
CA ALA A 135 -13.87 10.00 -10.21
C ALA A 135 -12.75 8.96 -10.03
N GLN A 136 -11.59 9.37 -9.47
CA GLN A 136 -10.39 8.57 -9.37
C GLN A 136 -9.67 8.81 -8.03
N ALA A 137 -9.01 7.78 -7.52
CA ALA A 137 -8.04 7.94 -6.45
C ALA A 137 -6.68 7.37 -6.88
N SER A 138 -5.60 8.06 -6.50
CA SER A 138 -4.22 7.64 -6.74
C SER A 138 -3.53 7.24 -5.43
N TYR A 139 -2.61 6.30 -5.56
CA TYR A 139 -1.86 5.73 -4.45
C TYR A 139 -0.40 5.57 -4.87
N GLU A 140 0.50 5.69 -3.90
CA GLU A 140 1.83 5.15 -4.02
C GLU A 140 1.84 3.75 -3.44
N MET A 141 2.04 2.74 -4.27
CA MET A 141 2.21 1.37 -3.84
C MET A 141 3.69 1.14 -3.54
N ILE A 142 3.97 0.71 -2.31
CA ILE A 142 5.34 0.54 -1.84
C ILE A 142 5.53 -0.89 -1.34
N THR A 143 6.57 -1.56 -1.83
CA THR A 143 7.12 -2.74 -1.16
C THR A 143 8.43 -2.37 -0.48
N PHE A 144 8.68 -2.94 0.70
CA PHE A 144 9.87 -2.66 1.48
C PHE A 144 10.34 -3.88 2.25
N ASP A 145 11.64 -3.99 2.47
CA ASP A 145 12.21 -4.97 3.38
C ASP A 145 11.81 -4.63 4.82
N ILE A 146 11.21 -5.57 5.52
CA ILE A 146 10.70 -5.35 6.87
C ILE A 146 11.82 -5.13 7.88
N SER A 147 12.95 -5.81 7.71
CA SER A 147 14.07 -5.76 8.66
C SER A 147 14.88 -4.48 8.55
N THR A 148 15.12 -4.00 7.33
CA THR A 148 15.93 -2.81 7.05
C THR A 148 15.11 -1.54 6.86
N ARG A 149 13.82 -1.67 6.55
CA ARG A 149 12.91 -0.57 6.15
C ARG A 149 13.29 0.07 4.82
N GLU A 150 14.15 -0.56 4.04
CA GLU A 150 14.49 -0.08 2.70
C GLU A 150 13.35 -0.33 1.73
N ILE A 151 13.03 0.67 0.92
CA ILE A 151 12.03 0.54 -0.16
C ILE A 151 12.63 -0.32 -1.27
N LEU A 152 11.95 -1.42 -1.60
CA LEU A 152 12.33 -2.33 -2.68
C LEU A 152 11.70 -1.93 -4.01
N LEU A 153 10.46 -1.44 -3.97
CA LEU A 153 9.73 -0.96 -5.14
C LEU A 153 8.78 0.17 -4.74
N LYS A 154 8.63 1.12 -5.64
CA LYS A 154 7.68 2.22 -5.53
C LYS A 154 7.01 2.45 -6.88
N GLU A 155 5.68 2.38 -6.93
CA GLU A 155 4.88 2.53 -8.16
C GLU A 155 3.63 3.36 -7.88
N GLU A 156 3.40 4.39 -8.69
CA GLU A 156 2.15 5.13 -8.64
C GLU A 156 1.05 4.34 -9.36
N VAL A 157 -0.04 4.09 -8.65
CA VAL A 157 -1.21 3.38 -9.18
C VAL A 157 -2.47 4.21 -8.95
N SER A 158 -3.45 4.05 -9.82
CA SER A 158 -4.74 4.74 -9.67
C SER A 158 -5.91 3.83 -10.04
N GLY A 159 -7.04 4.07 -9.38
CA GLY A 159 -8.27 3.34 -9.67
C GLY A 159 -9.47 4.26 -9.74
N ASN A 160 -10.41 3.94 -10.64
CA ASN A 160 -11.69 4.62 -10.72
C ASN A 160 -12.54 4.31 -9.51
N VAL A 161 -13.27 5.32 -9.02
CA VAL A 161 -14.17 5.21 -7.88
C VAL A 161 -15.58 4.81 -8.31
N GLY A 162 -16.45 4.47 -7.35
CA GLY A 162 -17.85 4.15 -7.61
C GLY A 162 -18.52 3.39 -6.47
N GLY A 163 -19.83 3.29 -6.53
CA GLY A 163 -20.62 2.65 -5.49
C GLY A 163 -21.41 3.64 -4.65
N PHE A 164 -22.21 3.14 -3.72
CA PHE A 164 -23.08 3.95 -2.88
C PHE A 164 -22.48 4.17 -1.49
N GLY A 165 -22.49 5.40 -1.03
CA GLY A 165 -21.94 5.85 0.25
C GLY A 165 -20.41 6.08 0.20
N LEU A 166 -19.93 7.01 1.03
CA LEU A 166 -18.55 7.54 0.98
C LEU A 166 -17.48 6.44 1.02
N ARG A 167 -17.58 5.50 1.98
CA ARG A 167 -16.64 4.38 2.10
C ARG A 167 -16.59 3.53 0.83
N ASN A 168 -17.74 3.07 0.34
CA ASN A 168 -17.76 2.16 -0.81
C ASN A 168 -17.35 2.87 -2.10
N TYR A 169 -17.68 4.16 -2.22
CA TYR A 169 -17.28 4.99 -3.35
C TYR A 169 -15.75 5.02 -3.50
N TRP A 170 -15.02 5.33 -2.44
CA TRP A 170 -13.56 5.37 -2.47
C TRP A 170 -12.92 3.97 -2.39
N ALA A 171 -13.52 3.00 -1.70
CA ALA A 171 -13.04 1.62 -1.67
C ALA A 171 -12.99 0.96 -3.05
N ARG A 172 -13.87 1.40 -3.99
CA ARG A 172 -13.88 0.90 -5.37
C ARG A 172 -12.55 1.18 -6.09
N SER A 173 -11.89 2.30 -5.81
CA SER A 173 -10.59 2.59 -6.43
C SER A 173 -9.51 1.59 -6.04
N LEU A 174 -9.44 1.23 -4.75
CA LEU A 174 -8.53 0.19 -4.27
C LEU A 174 -8.86 -1.18 -4.89
N TYR A 175 -10.15 -1.52 -4.96
CA TYR A 175 -10.61 -2.75 -5.63
C TYR A 175 -10.16 -2.79 -7.09
N ASN A 176 -10.29 -1.69 -7.84
CA ASN A 176 -9.88 -1.63 -9.24
C ASN A 176 -8.36 -1.77 -9.38
N VAL A 177 -7.58 -1.09 -8.53
CA VAL A 177 -6.11 -1.28 -8.49
C VAL A 177 -5.75 -2.75 -8.27
N ILE A 178 -6.33 -3.42 -7.28
CA ILE A 178 -6.04 -4.83 -6.98
C ILE A 178 -6.37 -5.75 -8.17
N ASN A 179 -7.42 -5.44 -8.94
CA ASN A 179 -7.84 -6.29 -10.06
C ASN A 179 -7.09 -6.00 -11.37
N GLU A 180 -6.65 -4.77 -11.58
CA GLU A 180 -6.08 -4.31 -12.85
C GLU A 180 -4.55 -4.25 -12.84
N PHE A 181 -3.96 -3.94 -11.69
CA PHE A 181 -2.51 -3.80 -11.56
C PHE A 181 -1.82 -5.13 -11.24
N ARG A 182 -0.63 -5.35 -11.83
CA ARG A 182 0.26 -6.50 -11.57
C ARG A 182 1.69 -6.02 -11.44
N LEU A 183 2.41 -6.57 -10.47
CA LEU A 183 3.84 -6.29 -10.25
C LEU A 183 4.77 -6.97 -11.27
N TYR A 184 4.24 -7.85 -12.13
CA TYR A 184 5.01 -8.63 -13.13
C TYR A 184 4.45 -8.45 -14.52
#